data_94ccc2ff7ff664490e00d0235c3fc1e5
#
_entry.id   94ccc2ff7ff664490e00d0235c3fc1e5
#
_cell.length_a   1.000
_cell.length_b   1.000
_cell.length_c   1.000
_cell.angle_alpha   90.00
_cell.angle_beta   90.00
_cell.angle_gamma   90.00
#
_symmetry.space_group_name_H-M   'P 1'
#
loop_
_entity.id
_entity.type
_entity.pdbx_description
1 polymer ?
#
loop_
_entity_poly.entity_id
_entity_poly.type
_entity_poly.pdbx_seq_one_letter_code
_entity_poly.pdbx_strand_id
1 'polypeptide(L)'
;MVLMTAFLQSYHLTQTVLFETVRTTMTDFFSPELGYTALFFLSFLAATILPLGSEWLLIAMVAGSYEPASSVLVATAGNTLGACTTYAIGIWGGAYIIHHILRMDEAAQAKAQRFYSRWGSWSLLLSWVPVIGDPLCLVGGIARVRFPLFLLFVLIGKFARYALLAWLTLQAT
;
A
#
# COMPACT_ATOMS: atom_id res chain seq x y z
N MET A 1 -2.53 -41.16 -44.86
CA MET A 1 -3.33 -39.91 -44.84
C MET A 1 -4.12 -39.79 -43.55
N VAL A 2 -4.88 -40.78 -43.10
CA VAL A 2 -5.71 -40.75 -41.87
C VAL A 2 -4.91 -40.50 -40.57
N LEU A 3 -3.74 -41.12 -40.41
CA LEU A 3 -2.89 -40.97 -39.23
C LEU A 3 -2.29 -39.54 -39.10
N MET A 4 -1.99 -38.90 -40.22
CA MET A 4 -1.45 -37.54 -40.22
C MET A 4 -2.53 -36.47 -39.88
N THR A 5 -3.75 -36.67 -40.31
CA THR A 5 -4.90 -35.81 -39.95
C THR A 5 -5.24 -35.95 -38.46
N ALA A 6 -5.23 -37.17 -37.91
CA ALA A 6 -5.43 -37.42 -36.48
C ALA A 6 -4.34 -36.78 -35.62
N PHE A 7 -3.09 -36.81 -36.05
CA PHE A 7 -1.98 -36.19 -35.34
C PHE A 7 -2.09 -34.66 -35.34
N LEU A 8 -2.40 -34.05 -36.49
CA LEU A 8 -2.60 -32.60 -36.61
C LEU A 8 -3.79 -32.13 -35.76
N GLN A 9 -4.86 -32.90 -35.72
CA GLN A 9 -6.04 -32.61 -34.93
C GLN A 9 -5.76 -32.71 -33.43
N SER A 10 -5.00 -33.68 -32.98
CA SER A 10 -4.54 -33.86 -31.60
C SER A 10 -3.63 -32.70 -31.20
N TYR A 11 -2.70 -32.27 -32.07
CA TYR A 11 -1.82 -31.17 -31.85
C TYR A 11 -2.60 -29.81 -31.68
N HIS A 12 -3.57 -29.56 -32.55
CA HIS A 12 -4.46 -28.40 -32.47
C HIS A 12 -5.27 -28.38 -31.18
N LEU A 13 -5.85 -29.50 -30.77
CA LEU A 13 -6.60 -29.62 -29.53
C LEU A 13 -5.72 -29.34 -28.31
N THR A 14 -4.49 -29.85 -28.29
CA THR A 14 -3.56 -29.64 -27.19
C THR A 14 -3.17 -28.17 -27.08
N GLN A 15 -2.90 -27.51 -28.21
CA GLN A 15 -2.57 -26.05 -28.23
C GLN A 15 -3.77 -25.21 -27.75
N THR A 16 -4.98 -25.54 -28.18
CA THR A 16 -6.19 -24.81 -27.77
C THR A 16 -6.46 -24.97 -26.27
N VAL A 17 -6.35 -26.19 -25.76
CA VAL A 17 -6.52 -26.47 -24.31
C VAL A 17 -5.45 -25.75 -23.48
N LEU A 18 -4.20 -25.78 -23.91
CA LEU A 18 -3.11 -25.08 -23.24
C LEU A 18 -3.33 -23.56 -23.22
N PHE A 19 -3.73 -22.99 -24.36
CA PHE A 19 -4.02 -21.58 -24.48
C PHE A 19 -5.20 -21.15 -23.60
N GLU A 20 -6.30 -21.92 -23.61
CA GLU A 20 -7.46 -21.64 -22.75
C GLU A 20 -7.14 -21.85 -21.27
N THR A 21 -6.33 -22.86 -20.91
CA THR A 21 -5.89 -23.05 -19.52
C THR A 21 -5.02 -21.88 -19.05
N VAL A 22 -4.07 -21.44 -19.87
CA VAL A 22 -3.22 -20.28 -19.53
C VAL A 22 -4.09 -19.01 -19.43
N ARG A 23 -5.02 -18.82 -20.36
CA ARG A 23 -5.93 -17.68 -20.38
C ARG A 23 -6.84 -17.67 -19.14
N THR A 24 -7.48 -18.80 -18.80
CA THR A 24 -8.34 -18.88 -17.60
C THR A 24 -7.52 -18.69 -16.33
N THR A 25 -6.33 -19.29 -16.21
CA THR A 25 -5.45 -19.08 -15.05
C THR A 25 -5.03 -17.60 -14.94
N MET A 26 -4.75 -16.94 -16.06
CA MET A 26 -4.45 -15.51 -16.06
C MET A 26 -5.67 -14.65 -15.70
N THR A 27 -6.86 -14.95 -16.25
CA THR A 27 -8.09 -14.24 -15.90
C THR A 27 -8.52 -14.46 -14.46
N ASP A 28 -8.30 -15.65 -13.90
CA ASP A 28 -8.57 -15.93 -12.49
C ASP A 28 -7.57 -15.22 -11.57
N PHE A 29 -6.31 -15.10 -12.00
CA PHE A 29 -5.29 -14.32 -11.28
C PHE A 29 -5.60 -12.81 -11.31
N PHE A 30 -6.28 -12.33 -12.33
CA PHE A 30 -6.77 -10.96 -12.47
C PHE A 30 -8.27 -10.84 -12.13
N SER A 31 -8.84 -11.81 -11.37
CA SER A 31 -10.20 -11.64 -10.85
C SER A 31 -10.27 -10.37 -10.01
N PRO A 32 -11.36 -9.58 -10.10
CA PRO A 32 -11.47 -8.33 -9.35
C PRO A 32 -11.23 -8.51 -7.86
N GLU A 33 -11.68 -9.61 -7.30
CA GLU A 33 -11.51 -9.92 -5.85
C GLU A 33 -10.05 -10.14 -5.48
N LEU A 34 -9.28 -10.85 -6.31
CA LEU A 34 -7.86 -11.09 -6.05
C LEU A 34 -7.05 -9.80 -6.23
N GLY A 35 -7.40 -8.97 -7.20
CA GLY A 35 -6.78 -7.66 -7.42
C GLY A 35 -6.95 -6.73 -6.22
N TYR A 36 -8.15 -6.60 -5.67
CA TYR A 36 -8.39 -5.79 -4.47
C TYR A 36 -7.70 -6.36 -3.23
N THR A 37 -7.68 -7.68 -3.08
CA THR A 37 -6.98 -8.35 -1.99
C THR A 37 -5.47 -8.09 -2.07
N ALA A 38 -4.87 -8.23 -3.25
CA ALA A 38 -3.47 -7.93 -3.48
C ALA A 38 -3.15 -6.46 -3.20
N LEU A 39 -4.01 -5.53 -3.65
CA LEU A 39 -3.86 -4.10 -3.39
C LEU A 39 -3.91 -3.78 -1.90
N PHE A 40 -4.83 -4.40 -1.16
CA PHE A 40 -4.94 -4.23 0.29
C PHE A 40 -3.66 -4.65 1.01
N PHE A 41 -3.19 -5.89 0.77
CA PHE A 41 -2.00 -6.41 1.43
C PHE A 41 -0.73 -5.68 1.01
N LEU A 42 -0.59 -5.34 -0.27
CA LEU A 42 0.56 -4.57 -0.74
C LEU A 42 0.58 -3.17 -0.11
N SER A 43 -0.58 -2.51 -0.02
CA SER A 43 -0.71 -1.20 0.63
C SER A 43 -0.43 -1.27 2.13
N PHE A 44 -0.85 -2.35 2.79
CA PHE A 44 -0.54 -2.61 4.20
C PHE A 44 0.97 -2.79 4.41
N LEU A 45 1.61 -3.64 3.61
CA LEU A 45 3.05 -3.90 3.70
C LEU A 45 3.88 -2.65 3.36
N ALA A 46 3.45 -1.87 2.38
CA ALA A 46 4.10 -0.62 1.99
C ALA A 46 4.18 0.39 3.14
N ALA A 47 3.20 0.39 4.05
CA ALA A 47 3.19 1.28 5.22
C ALA A 47 3.88 0.68 6.45
N THR A 48 4.29 -0.59 6.43
CA THR A 48 4.90 -1.24 7.60
C THR A 48 6.39 -1.51 7.43
N ILE A 49 6.81 -2.13 6.33
CA ILE A 49 8.15 -2.75 6.23
C ILE A 49 8.93 -2.21 5.04
N LEU A 50 8.28 -1.96 3.93
CA LEU A 50 8.95 -1.64 2.67
C LEU A 50 8.33 -0.38 2.06
N PRO A 51 9.13 0.65 1.70
CA PRO A 51 8.65 1.79 0.94
C PRO A 51 8.36 1.37 -0.52
N LEU A 52 7.77 0.19 -0.71
CA LEU A 52 7.36 -0.28 -2.02
C LEU A 52 6.02 0.37 -2.34
N GLY A 53 6.04 1.15 -3.40
CA GLY A 53 4.88 1.90 -3.85
C GLY A 53 3.71 0.99 -4.20
N SER A 54 2.71 0.88 -3.33
CA SER A 54 1.38 0.37 -3.69
C SER A 54 0.73 1.20 -4.79
N GLU A 55 1.31 2.36 -5.10
CA GLU A 55 0.87 3.26 -6.17
C GLU A 55 0.88 2.59 -7.53
N TRP A 56 1.90 1.79 -7.82
CA TRP A 56 2.00 1.08 -9.11
C TRP A 56 0.83 0.17 -9.36
N LEU A 57 0.44 -0.58 -8.32
CA LEU A 57 -0.69 -1.49 -8.44
C LEU A 57 -2.01 -0.72 -8.56
N LEU A 58 -2.19 0.36 -7.77
CA LEU A 58 -3.35 1.22 -7.89
C LEU A 58 -3.48 1.80 -9.32
N ILE A 59 -2.39 2.37 -9.87
CA ILE A 59 -2.37 2.95 -11.21
C ILE A 59 -2.71 1.88 -12.25
N ALA A 60 -2.09 0.71 -12.17
CA ALA A 60 -2.35 -0.40 -13.09
C ALA A 60 -3.81 -0.87 -13.02
N MET A 61 -4.40 -0.93 -11.83
CA MET A 61 -5.80 -1.33 -11.65
C MET A 61 -6.76 -0.28 -12.20
N VAL A 62 -6.54 1.01 -11.90
CA VAL A 62 -7.38 2.11 -12.39
C VAL A 62 -7.29 2.24 -13.92
N ALA A 63 -6.10 2.09 -14.50
CA ALA A 63 -5.90 2.07 -15.94
C ALA A 63 -6.49 0.81 -16.62
N GLY A 64 -6.60 -0.29 -15.87
CA GLY A 64 -7.00 -1.61 -16.37
C GLY A 64 -8.46 -1.99 -16.20
N SER A 65 -9.39 -1.06 -15.94
CA SER A 65 -10.85 -1.30 -15.82
C SER A 65 -11.37 -1.64 -14.41
N TYR A 66 -10.55 -1.53 -13.37
CA TYR A 66 -11.06 -1.61 -12.00
C TYR A 66 -11.75 -0.31 -11.61
N GLU A 67 -12.77 -0.41 -10.75
CA GLU A 67 -13.46 0.77 -10.27
C GLU A 67 -12.55 1.66 -9.43
N PRO A 68 -12.33 2.94 -9.82
CA PRO A 68 -11.37 3.82 -9.16
C PRO A 68 -11.68 4.09 -7.69
N ALA A 69 -12.96 4.28 -7.34
CA ALA A 69 -13.38 4.55 -5.97
C ALA A 69 -13.08 3.37 -5.04
N SER A 70 -13.41 2.15 -5.44
CA SER A 70 -13.12 0.93 -4.69
C SER A 70 -11.62 0.72 -4.54
N SER A 71 -10.83 0.94 -5.60
CA SER A 71 -9.37 0.83 -5.55
C SER A 71 -8.76 1.82 -4.56
N VAL A 72 -9.20 3.07 -4.58
CA VAL A 72 -8.74 4.11 -3.62
C VAL A 72 -9.11 3.74 -2.18
N LEU A 73 -10.34 3.27 -1.94
CA LEU A 73 -10.77 2.89 -0.59
C LEU A 73 -9.97 1.70 -0.05
N VAL A 74 -9.78 0.66 -0.86
CA VAL A 74 -9.01 -0.54 -0.47
C VAL A 74 -7.55 -0.20 -0.18
N ALA A 75 -6.89 0.56 -1.07
CA ALA A 75 -5.52 1.00 -0.86
C ALA A 75 -5.38 1.87 0.39
N THR A 76 -6.32 2.81 0.60
CA THR A 76 -6.34 3.67 1.79
C THR A 76 -6.52 2.85 3.06
N ALA A 77 -7.43 1.88 3.08
CA ALA A 77 -7.67 1.02 4.24
C ALA A 77 -6.42 0.19 4.59
N GLY A 78 -5.84 -0.51 3.60
CA GLY A 78 -4.63 -1.30 3.81
C GLY A 78 -3.47 -0.45 4.34
N ASN A 79 -3.20 0.67 3.68
CA ASN A 79 -2.09 1.55 4.05
C ASN A 79 -2.30 2.25 5.41
N THR A 80 -3.54 2.58 5.77
CA THR A 80 -3.87 3.15 7.08
C THR A 80 -3.70 2.11 8.19
N LEU A 81 -4.12 0.86 7.97
CA LEU A 81 -3.89 -0.23 8.92
C LEU A 81 -2.40 -0.52 9.11
N GLY A 82 -1.61 -0.49 8.03
CA GLY A 82 -0.16 -0.56 8.10
C GLY A 82 0.45 0.56 8.95
N ALA A 83 -0.01 1.79 8.76
CA ALA A 83 0.40 2.93 9.57
C ALA A 83 0.01 2.78 11.05
N CYS A 84 -1.17 2.20 11.35
CA CYS A 84 -1.56 1.88 12.73
C CYS A 84 -0.63 0.85 13.36
N THR A 85 -0.19 -0.15 12.59
CA THR A 85 0.80 -1.13 13.06
C THR A 85 2.13 -0.46 13.36
N THR A 86 2.62 0.41 12.48
CA THR A 86 3.84 1.20 12.68
C THR A 86 3.73 2.12 13.90
N TYR A 87 2.59 2.76 14.10
CA TYR A 87 2.29 3.56 15.29
C TYR A 87 2.31 2.71 16.56
N ALA A 88 1.70 1.53 16.56
CA ALA A 88 1.72 0.60 17.69
C ALA A 88 3.15 0.15 18.03
N ILE A 89 3.96 -0.17 17.02
CA ILE A 89 5.39 -0.46 17.19
C ILE A 89 6.11 0.73 17.85
N GLY A 90 5.77 1.96 17.46
CA GLY A 90 6.31 3.18 18.08
C GLY A 90 5.96 3.30 19.56
N ILE A 91 4.72 2.99 19.95
CA ILE A 91 4.29 3.03 21.36
C ILE A 91 5.00 1.98 22.22
N TRP A 92 5.03 0.73 21.74
CA TRP A 92 5.53 -0.39 22.55
C TRP A 92 7.04 -0.57 22.44
N GLY A 93 7.59 -0.30 21.25
CA GLY A 93 9.00 -0.44 20.96
C GLY A 93 9.81 0.86 21.09
N GLY A 94 9.19 1.98 21.48
CA GLY A 94 9.78 3.30 21.38
C GLY A 94 11.17 3.43 21.98
N ALA A 95 11.37 2.96 23.22
CA ALA A 95 12.68 2.99 23.87
C ALA A 95 13.73 2.13 23.13
N TYR A 96 13.36 0.91 22.75
CA TYR A 96 14.25 0.00 22.00
C TYR A 96 14.61 0.55 20.62
N ILE A 97 13.61 1.07 19.90
CA ILE A 97 13.79 1.64 18.56
C ILE A 97 14.69 2.87 18.60
N ILE A 98 14.48 3.76 19.57
CA ILE A 98 15.29 4.97 19.75
C ILE A 98 16.75 4.61 20.01
N HIS A 99 17.02 3.69 20.93
CA HIS A 99 18.39 3.35 21.35
C HIS A 99 19.11 2.40 20.39
N HIS A 100 18.42 1.41 19.81
CA HIS A 100 19.08 0.34 19.05
C HIS A 100 18.98 0.49 17.53
N ILE A 101 17.86 1.02 17.03
CA ILE A 101 17.62 1.15 15.58
C ILE A 101 17.96 2.56 15.10
N LEU A 102 17.38 3.58 15.71
CA LEU A 102 17.61 4.97 15.31
C LEU A 102 18.91 5.55 15.86
N ARG A 103 19.51 4.90 16.88
CA ARG A 103 20.73 5.37 17.55
C ARG A 103 20.69 6.87 17.87
N MET A 104 19.48 7.36 18.19
CA MET A 104 19.27 8.78 18.51
C MET A 104 19.86 9.07 19.87
N ASP A 105 20.71 10.07 19.92
CA ASP A 105 21.16 10.65 21.17
C ASP A 105 20.04 11.46 21.85
N GLU A 106 20.23 11.80 23.12
CA GLU A 106 19.21 12.55 23.88
C GLU A 106 18.89 13.90 23.23
N ALA A 107 19.85 14.52 22.53
CA ALA A 107 19.66 15.79 21.85
C ALA A 107 18.74 15.66 20.61
N ALA A 108 18.91 14.59 19.82
CA ALA A 108 18.07 14.30 18.68
C ALA A 108 16.64 13.93 19.13
N GLN A 109 16.52 13.17 20.22
CA GLN A 109 15.24 12.82 20.83
C GLN A 109 14.50 14.06 21.34
N ALA A 110 15.17 14.95 22.06
CA ALA A 110 14.60 16.22 22.51
C ALA A 110 14.20 17.14 21.35
N LYS A 111 14.95 17.10 20.23
CA LYS A 111 14.60 17.87 19.02
C LYS A 111 13.35 17.31 18.35
N ALA A 112 13.23 16.00 18.22
CA ALA A 112 12.03 15.34 17.69
C ALA A 112 10.80 15.65 18.57
N GLN A 113 10.96 15.58 19.89
CA GLN A 113 9.88 15.88 20.83
C GLN A 113 9.47 17.35 20.80
N ARG A 114 10.41 18.29 20.64
CA ARG A 114 10.11 19.74 20.41
C ARG A 114 9.42 19.97 19.07
N PHE A 115 9.82 19.27 18.03
CA PHE A 115 9.14 19.37 16.74
C PHE A 115 7.67 18.94 16.86
N TYR A 116 7.41 17.81 17.50
CA TYR A 116 6.06 17.32 17.76
C TYR A 116 5.26 18.21 18.72
N SER A 117 5.89 18.81 19.74
CA SER A 117 5.22 19.75 20.65
C SER A 117 4.85 21.07 19.96
N ARG A 118 5.61 21.47 18.95
CA ARG A 118 5.39 22.74 18.22
C ARG A 118 4.38 22.60 17.07
N TRP A 119 4.47 21.51 16.32
CA TRP A 119 3.62 21.26 15.16
C TRP A 119 2.46 20.29 15.47
N GLY A 120 2.56 19.59 16.60
CA GLY A 120 1.53 18.70 17.10
C GLY A 120 1.11 17.61 16.09
N SER A 121 -0.13 17.21 16.21
CA SER A 121 -0.72 16.19 15.34
C SER A 121 -0.85 16.63 13.87
N TRP A 122 -0.73 17.94 13.59
CA TRP A 122 -0.80 18.49 12.23
C TRP A 122 0.33 17.99 11.33
N SER A 123 1.50 17.65 11.88
CA SER A 123 2.60 17.05 11.12
C SER A 123 2.21 15.71 10.49
N LEU A 124 1.23 15.00 11.06
CA LEU A 124 0.70 13.75 10.51
C LEU A 124 -0.07 13.92 9.21
N LEU A 125 -0.53 15.13 8.88
CA LEU A 125 -1.05 15.41 7.55
C LEU A 125 0.01 15.21 6.46
N LEU A 126 1.30 15.38 6.78
CA LEU A 126 2.41 15.06 5.88
C LEU A 126 2.61 13.54 5.68
N SER A 127 1.78 12.71 6.30
CA SER A 127 1.80 11.25 6.07
C SER A 127 1.43 10.87 4.63
N TRP A 128 0.90 11.80 3.84
CA TRP A 128 0.67 11.61 2.41
C TRP A 128 1.96 11.65 1.58
N VAL A 129 3.05 12.25 2.12
CA VAL A 129 4.32 12.38 1.39
C VAL A 129 5.03 11.03 1.35
N PRO A 130 5.41 10.53 0.14
CA PRO A 130 6.17 9.29 0.02
C PRO A 130 7.45 9.33 0.87
N VAL A 131 7.86 8.19 1.42
CA VAL A 131 9.10 8.02 2.19
C VAL A 131 9.10 8.71 3.57
N ILE A 132 8.52 9.91 3.69
CA ILE A 132 8.48 10.66 4.97
C ILE A 132 7.27 10.25 5.82
N GLY A 133 6.16 9.86 5.19
CA GLY A 133 4.89 9.61 5.86
C GLY A 133 4.95 8.46 6.88
N ASP A 134 5.56 7.35 6.52
CA ASP A 134 5.60 6.17 7.39
C ASP A 134 6.56 6.34 8.58
N PRO A 135 7.77 6.93 8.45
CA PRO A 135 8.55 7.39 9.60
C PRO A 135 7.81 8.34 10.52
N LEU A 136 6.98 9.26 9.99
CA LEU A 136 6.15 10.14 10.81
C LEU A 136 5.12 9.38 11.63
N CYS A 137 4.55 8.29 11.10
CA CYS A 137 3.64 7.42 11.84
C CYS A 137 4.34 6.72 13.01
N LEU A 138 5.58 6.25 12.81
CA LEU A 138 6.40 5.66 13.87
C LEU A 138 6.70 6.67 14.97
N VAL A 139 7.17 7.87 14.60
CA VAL A 139 7.48 8.95 15.55
C VAL A 139 6.22 9.43 16.26
N GLY A 140 5.05 9.44 15.58
CA GLY A 140 3.75 9.70 16.19
C GLY A 140 3.40 8.71 17.30
N GLY A 141 3.74 7.42 17.10
CA GLY A 141 3.61 6.38 18.13
C GLY A 141 4.58 6.60 19.30
N ILE A 142 5.84 6.89 19.03
CA ILE A 142 6.87 7.20 20.05
C ILE A 142 6.46 8.43 20.89
N ALA A 143 5.94 9.46 20.24
CA ALA A 143 5.44 10.67 20.89
C ALA A 143 4.08 10.49 21.58
N ARG A 144 3.48 9.29 21.50
CA ARG A 144 2.17 8.95 22.07
C ARG A 144 1.08 9.95 21.69
N VAL A 145 1.03 10.35 20.43
CA VAL A 145 -0.06 11.18 19.90
C VAL A 145 -1.40 10.46 20.14
N ARG A 146 -2.45 11.19 20.47
CA ARG A 146 -3.78 10.59 20.68
C ARG A 146 -4.23 9.80 19.46
N PHE A 147 -4.49 8.51 19.62
CA PHE A 147 -4.82 7.59 18.51
C PHE A 147 -5.94 8.09 17.58
N PRO A 148 -7.07 8.67 18.07
CA PRO A 148 -8.11 9.17 17.17
C PRO A 148 -7.62 10.30 16.25
N LEU A 149 -6.77 11.20 16.76
CA LEU A 149 -6.19 12.28 15.96
C LEU A 149 -5.16 11.73 14.96
N PHE A 150 -4.34 10.78 15.39
CA PHE A 150 -3.42 10.05 14.51
C PHE A 150 -4.18 9.41 13.35
N LEU A 151 -5.21 8.60 13.68
CA LEU A 151 -6.00 7.88 12.68
C LEU A 151 -6.67 8.85 11.69
N LEU A 152 -7.28 9.93 12.19
CA LEU A 152 -7.96 10.92 11.35
C LEU A 152 -7.00 11.58 10.34
N PHE A 153 -5.86 12.09 10.81
CA PHE A 153 -4.92 12.79 9.94
C PHE A 153 -4.23 11.86 8.94
N VAL A 154 -3.86 10.65 9.39
CA VAL A 154 -3.27 9.65 8.51
C VAL A 154 -4.27 9.18 7.45
N LEU A 155 -5.50 8.91 7.84
CA LEU A 155 -6.56 8.50 6.90
C LEU A 155 -6.80 9.57 5.84
N ILE A 156 -6.95 10.84 6.25
CA ILE A 156 -7.16 11.96 5.32
C ILE A 156 -5.95 12.09 4.38
N GLY A 157 -4.73 12.06 4.91
CA GLY A 157 -3.53 12.19 4.10
C GLY A 157 -3.38 11.06 3.07
N LYS A 158 -3.55 9.82 3.50
CA LYS A 158 -3.44 8.65 2.61
C LYS A 158 -4.57 8.59 1.58
N PHE A 159 -5.80 8.89 1.98
CA PHE A 159 -6.93 9.00 1.06
C PHE A 159 -6.69 10.06 -0.01
N ALA A 160 -6.28 11.27 0.39
CA ALA A 160 -5.99 12.35 -0.55
C ALA A 160 -4.91 11.96 -1.57
N ARG A 161 -3.86 11.25 -1.13
CA ARG A 161 -2.79 10.73 -2.01
C ARG A 161 -3.33 9.75 -3.05
N TYR A 162 -4.04 8.72 -2.62
CA TYR A 162 -4.57 7.71 -3.53
C TYR A 162 -5.65 8.26 -4.46
N ALA A 163 -6.50 9.16 -3.95
CA ALA A 163 -7.50 9.85 -4.76
C ALA A 163 -6.85 10.73 -5.84
N LEU A 164 -5.78 11.47 -5.49
CA LEU A 164 -5.01 12.27 -6.45
C LEU A 164 -4.37 11.39 -7.53
N LEU A 165 -3.77 10.26 -7.14
CA LEU A 165 -3.16 9.32 -8.09
C LEU A 165 -4.19 8.71 -9.03
N ALA A 166 -5.33 8.27 -8.50
CA ALA A 166 -6.41 7.74 -9.32
C ALA A 166 -6.96 8.79 -10.29
N TRP A 167 -7.15 10.02 -9.82
CA TRP A 167 -7.60 11.13 -10.67
C TRP A 167 -6.61 11.45 -11.79
N LEU A 168 -5.29 11.51 -11.47
CA LEU A 168 -4.25 11.73 -12.48
C LEU A 168 -4.19 10.60 -13.50
N THR A 169 -4.37 9.35 -13.06
CA THR A 169 -4.40 8.19 -13.98
C THR A 169 -5.57 8.30 -14.94
N LEU A 170 -6.77 8.67 -14.47
CA LEU A 170 -7.94 8.84 -15.32
C LEU A 170 -7.82 10.00 -16.31
N GLN A 171 -6.98 11.00 -16.04
CA GLN A 171 -6.71 12.08 -17.00
C GLN A 171 -5.69 11.68 -18.08
N ALA A 172 -4.88 10.65 -17.80
CA ALA A 172 -3.82 10.18 -18.69
C ALA A 172 -4.25 9.03 -19.62
N THR A 173 -5.37 8.37 -19.31
CA THR A 173 -5.98 7.29 -20.11
C THR A 173 -7.16 7.78 -20.91
#